data_692187d3dfab24e1617124ac105af4ca
#
_entry.id   692187d3dfab24e1617124ac105af4ca
#
_cell.length_a   1.000
_cell.length_b   1.000
_cell.length_c   1.000
_cell.angle_alpha   90.00
_cell.angle_beta   90.00
_cell.angle_gamma   90.00
#
_symmetry.space_group_name_H-M   'P 1'
#
loop_
_entity.id
_entity.type
_entity.pdbx_description
1 polymer ?
#
loop_
_entity_poly.entity_id
_entity_poly.type
_entity_poly.pdbx_seq_one_letter_code
_entity_poly.pdbx_strand_id
1 'polypeptide(L)'
;MSTIVSRLDITQIFCDVDDFYKQWEGLWQQVPQLPSTTGERRSKSRMCLSEVMTIVIAFHGSSYRTFKDFYTLHVLPGWRGAFPNLVSYTRFVELMPWCLMLLCCFFFFFTGEITGISFIDSTPINVCHNCRSHAHKVFKGLVKWGKNSVGWHFGFKLHLIINDCGELLAFKLTPANVDDRKPVTDMTKDLIGKLFGDRGYVSQKLFEELYERGEELVTKS
;
A
#
# COMPACT_ATOMS: atom_id res chain seq x y z
N MET A 1 -7.39 -26.49 6.27
CA MET A 1 -7.30 -25.14 5.72
C MET A 1 -6.57 -24.19 6.68
N SER A 2 -5.28 -24.47 6.92
CA SER A 2 -4.49 -23.73 7.95
C SER A 2 -3.09 -23.34 7.47
N THR A 3 -2.88 -23.03 6.17
CA THR A 3 -1.51 -23.12 5.68
C THR A 3 -0.85 -21.79 5.29
N ILE A 4 -1.56 -20.67 5.24
CA ILE A 4 -0.97 -19.38 4.84
C ILE A 4 -0.78 -18.46 6.06
N VAL A 5 -1.69 -18.45 7.01
CA VAL A 5 -1.55 -17.63 8.24
C VAL A 5 -0.38 -18.09 9.12
N SER A 6 0.05 -19.35 8.98
CA SER A 6 1.22 -19.90 9.70
C SER A 6 2.58 -19.40 9.16
N ARG A 7 2.60 -18.65 8.05
CA ARG A 7 3.83 -18.06 7.48
C ARG A 7 4.04 -16.60 7.84
N LEU A 8 3.03 -15.91 8.38
CA LEU A 8 3.18 -14.55 8.87
C LEU A 8 3.68 -14.59 10.31
N ASP A 9 4.93 -14.24 10.49
CA ASP A 9 5.47 -13.98 11.83
C ASP A 9 4.94 -12.62 12.32
N ILE A 10 3.86 -12.69 13.09
CA ILE A 10 3.22 -11.50 13.66
C ILE A 10 4.16 -10.74 14.60
N THR A 11 5.07 -11.43 15.26
CA THR A 11 6.05 -10.83 16.17
C THR A 11 7.03 -9.98 15.36
N GLN A 12 7.54 -10.51 14.24
CA GLN A 12 8.41 -9.75 13.35
C GLN A 12 7.70 -8.53 12.79
N ILE A 13 6.48 -8.68 12.26
CA ILE A 13 5.70 -7.55 11.75
C ILE A 13 5.48 -6.49 12.84
N PHE A 14 5.18 -6.91 14.08
CA PHE A 14 5.01 -5.97 15.17
C PHE A 14 6.30 -5.25 15.52
N CYS A 15 7.43 -5.94 15.58
CA CYS A 15 8.73 -5.32 15.85
C CYS A 15 9.07 -4.27 14.79
N ASP A 16 8.95 -4.61 13.50
CA ASP A 16 9.25 -3.70 12.40
C ASP A 16 8.35 -2.44 12.43
N VAL A 17 7.05 -2.64 12.69
CA VAL A 17 6.07 -1.54 12.79
C VAL A 17 6.31 -0.68 14.04
N ASP A 18 6.63 -1.29 15.17
CA ASP A 18 6.83 -0.58 16.44
C ASP A 18 8.14 0.21 16.45
N ASP A 19 9.19 -0.34 15.85
CA ASP A 19 10.48 0.35 15.67
C ASP A 19 10.32 1.56 14.74
N PHE A 20 9.59 1.40 13.63
CA PHE A 20 9.22 2.51 12.76
C PHE A 20 8.40 3.56 13.51
N TYR A 21 7.37 3.14 14.27
CA TYR A 21 6.51 4.05 15.00
C TYR A 21 7.27 4.89 16.04
N LYS A 22 8.20 4.28 16.76
CA LYS A 22 9.07 4.99 17.73
C LYS A 22 9.96 6.03 17.06
N GLN A 23 10.56 5.69 15.91
CA GLN A 23 11.36 6.64 15.14
C GLN A 23 10.50 7.79 14.61
N TRP A 24 9.33 7.48 14.06
CA TRP A 24 8.36 8.45 13.58
C TRP A 24 7.88 9.39 14.68
N GLU A 25 7.51 8.86 15.86
CA GLU A 25 7.05 9.66 17.00
C GLU A 25 8.12 10.65 17.45
N GLY A 26 9.38 10.22 17.50
CA GLY A 26 10.52 11.09 17.82
C GLY A 26 10.70 12.24 16.82
N LEU A 27 10.52 11.97 15.52
CA LEU A 27 10.58 13.00 14.46
C LEU A 27 9.36 13.93 14.53
N TRP A 28 8.16 13.37 14.74
CA TRP A 28 6.90 14.13 14.78
C TRP A 28 6.84 15.13 15.94
N GLN A 29 7.43 14.81 17.09
CA GLN A 29 7.52 15.72 18.23
C GLN A 29 8.41 16.94 17.94
N GLN A 30 9.33 16.83 16.99
CA GLN A 30 10.23 17.94 16.57
C GLN A 30 9.59 18.88 15.55
N VAL A 31 8.49 18.48 14.91
CA VAL A 31 7.78 19.32 13.95
C VAL A 31 6.84 20.28 14.70
N PRO A 32 6.91 21.61 14.46
CA PRO A 32 5.98 22.57 15.05
C PRO A 32 4.53 22.17 14.75
N GLN A 33 3.78 21.78 15.76
CA GLN A 33 2.38 21.39 15.58
C GLN A 33 1.53 22.64 15.41
N LEU A 34 0.78 22.72 14.28
CA LEU A 34 -0.28 23.69 14.14
C LEU A 34 -1.33 23.45 15.23
N PRO A 35 -1.84 24.50 15.91
CA PRO A 35 -2.87 24.34 16.92
C PRO A 35 -4.07 23.64 16.31
N SER A 36 -4.47 22.50 16.91
CA SER A 36 -5.64 21.76 16.49
C SER A 36 -6.89 22.62 16.69
N THR A 37 -7.52 23.03 15.62
CA THR A 37 -8.78 23.83 15.61
C THR A 37 -10.00 23.05 16.08
N THR A 38 -9.89 21.74 16.27
CA THR A 38 -10.95 20.87 16.77
C THR A 38 -10.54 20.34 18.15
N GLY A 39 -11.18 20.84 19.19
CA GLY A 39 -11.02 20.44 20.59
C GLY A 39 -11.51 19.01 20.89
N GLU A 40 -11.26 18.04 20.03
CA GLU A 40 -11.57 16.64 20.28
C GLU A 40 -10.62 16.09 21.34
N ARG A 41 -11.14 15.91 22.55
CA ARG A 41 -10.50 15.10 23.59
C ARG A 41 -10.31 13.68 23.07
N ARG A 42 -9.09 13.36 22.63
CA ARG A 42 -8.71 11.99 22.29
C ARG A 42 -8.87 11.13 23.53
N SER A 43 -9.90 10.31 23.56
CA SER A 43 -9.98 9.19 24.50
C SER A 43 -8.74 8.33 24.26
N LYS A 44 -7.85 8.21 25.26
CA LYS A 44 -6.67 7.35 25.15
C LYS A 44 -7.15 5.94 24.81
N SER A 45 -6.87 5.48 23.59
CA SER A 45 -7.12 4.10 23.22
C SER A 45 -6.23 3.21 24.09
N ARG A 46 -6.75 2.05 24.50
CA ARG A 46 -5.93 1.03 25.17
C ARG A 46 -4.95 0.36 24.21
N MET A 47 -5.27 0.31 22.90
CA MET A 47 -4.37 -0.16 21.87
C MET A 47 -3.49 0.96 21.35
N CYS A 48 -2.19 0.69 21.17
CA CYS A 48 -1.28 1.60 20.48
C CYS A 48 -1.47 1.52 18.95
N LEU A 49 -0.98 2.54 18.23
CA LEU A 49 -1.12 2.57 16.77
C LEU A 49 -0.28 1.50 16.08
N SER A 50 0.87 1.10 16.64
CA SER A 50 1.67 -0.01 16.13
C SER A 50 0.90 -1.35 16.19
N GLU A 51 0.15 -1.62 17.27
CA GLU A 51 -0.73 -2.79 17.34
C GLU A 51 -1.82 -2.76 16.26
N VAL A 52 -2.44 -1.60 16.03
CA VAL A 52 -3.48 -1.43 15.01
C VAL A 52 -2.89 -1.65 13.61
N MET A 53 -1.73 -1.05 13.30
CA MET A 53 -1.04 -1.21 12.02
C MET A 53 -0.66 -2.67 11.77
N THR A 54 -0.10 -3.35 12.76
CA THR A 54 0.28 -4.77 12.68
C THR A 54 -0.90 -5.66 12.31
N ILE A 55 -2.05 -5.46 12.95
CA ILE A 55 -3.27 -6.24 12.66
C ILE A 55 -3.80 -5.94 11.25
N VAL A 56 -3.73 -4.68 10.80
CA VAL A 56 -4.13 -4.31 9.43
C VAL A 56 -3.20 -4.95 8.40
N ILE A 57 -1.89 -4.90 8.59
CA ILE A 57 -0.90 -5.52 7.70
C ILE A 57 -1.12 -7.04 7.65
N ALA A 58 -1.27 -7.68 8.80
CA ALA A 58 -1.47 -9.12 8.89
C ALA A 58 -2.77 -9.59 8.20
N PHE A 59 -3.82 -8.77 8.19
CA PHE A 59 -5.03 -9.07 7.42
C PHE A 59 -4.73 -9.24 5.93
N HIS A 60 -3.93 -8.36 5.34
CA HIS A 60 -3.59 -8.42 3.92
C HIS A 60 -2.72 -9.63 3.55
N GLY A 61 -1.96 -10.16 4.48
CA GLY A 61 -1.23 -11.43 4.32
C GLY A 61 -2.03 -12.67 4.69
N SER A 62 -3.28 -12.51 5.14
CA SER A 62 -4.14 -13.62 5.55
C SER A 62 -5.00 -14.13 4.38
N SER A 63 -5.62 -15.30 4.55
CA SER A 63 -6.56 -15.87 3.58
C SER A 63 -8.02 -15.43 3.79
N TYR A 64 -8.29 -14.56 4.74
CA TYR A 64 -9.64 -14.09 5.03
C TYR A 64 -10.13 -13.11 3.97
N ARG A 65 -11.37 -13.26 3.53
CA ARG A 65 -11.99 -12.38 2.52
C ARG A 65 -12.48 -11.05 3.09
N THR A 66 -12.85 -11.03 4.38
CA THR A 66 -13.34 -9.81 5.04
C THR A 66 -12.52 -9.54 6.29
N PHE A 67 -12.25 -8.25 6.54
CA PHE A 67 -11.57 -7.85 7.77
C PHE A 67 -12.38 -8.21 9.03
N LYS A 68 -13.71 -8.16 8.94
CA LYS A 68 -14.57 -8.53 10.05
C LYS A 68 -14.36 -9.99 10.48
N ASP A 69 -14.36 -10.92 9.53
CA ASP A 69 -14.16 -12.35 9.83
C ASP A 69 -12.75 -12.59 10.35
N PHE A 70 -11.73 -11.98 9.75
CA PHE A 70 -10.36 -12.04 10.24
C PHE A 70 -10.27 -11.57 11.69
N TYR A 71 -10.82 -10.39 12.01
CA TYR A 71 -10.71 -9.82 13.34
C TYR A 71 -11.51 -10.63 14.38
N THR A 72 -12.75 -11.01 14.07
CA THR A 72 -13.65 -11.67 15.04
C THR A 72 -13.37 -13.16 15.23
N LEU A 73 -12.94 -13.86 14.19
CA LEU A 73 -12.75 -15.31 14.22
C LEU A 73 -11.28 -15.72 14.44
N HIS A 74 -10.33 -14.83 14.18
CA HIS A 74 -8.90 -15.15 14.29
C HIS A 74 -8.19 -14.26 15.32
N VAL A 75 -8.28 -12.93 15.20
CA VAL A 75 -7.55 -12.00 16.08
C VAL A 75 -8.10 -12.04 17.50
N LEU A 76 -9.41 -11.82 17.69
CA LEU A 76 -10.01 -11.76 19.05
C LEU A 76 -9.82 -13.04 19.85
N PRO A 77 -10.02 -14.26 19.31
CA PRO A 77 -9.81 -15.47 20.08
C PRO A 77 -8.34 -15.88 20.21
N GLY A 78 -7.52 -15.63 19.16
CA GLY A 78 -6.17 -16.20 19.08
C GLY A 78 -5.04 -15.27 19.53
N TRP A 79 -5.20 -13.93 19.45
CA TRP A 79 -4.09 -13.00 19.63
C TRP A 79 -4.10 -12.20 20.93
N ARG A 80 -4.97 -12.55 21.88
CA ARG A 80 -5.01 -11.88 23.20
C ARG A 80 -3.71 -12.03 24.00
N GLY A 81 -2.95 -13.08 23.77
CA GLY A 81 -1.64 -13.25 24.39
C GLY A 81 -0.59 -12.26 23.85
N ALA A 82 -0.62 -11.97 22.55
CA ALA A 82 0.26 -11.00 21.91
C ALA A 82 -0.24 -9.55 22.09
N PHE A 83 -1.56 -9.33 22.03
CA PHE A 83 -2.21 -8.02 22.17
C PHE A 83 -3.23 -8.04 23.32
N PRO A 84 -2.80 -7.78 24.56
CA PRO A 84 -3.68 -7.90 25.74
C PRO A 84 -4.85 -6.92 25.72
N ASN A 85 -4.67 -5.76 25.07
CA ASN A 85 -5.63 -4.66 25.06
C ASN A 85 -6.56 -4.66 23.84
N LEU A 86 -6.75 -5.81 23.17
CA LEU A 86 -7.67 -5.92 22.03
C LEU A 86 -9.06 -5.36 22.35
N VAL A 87 -9.54 -4.49 21.48
CA VAL A 87 -10.84 -3.84 21.58
C VAL A 87 -11.90 -4.59 20.77
N SER A 88 -13.18 -4.19 20.87
CA SER A 88 -14.24 -4.72 20.01
C SER A 88 -13.97 -4.38 18.52
N TYR A 89 -14.56 -5.17 17.61
CA TYR A 89 -14.46 -4.92 16.18
C TYR A 89 -14.86 -3.49 15.79
N THR A 90 -15.99 -3.01 16.30
CA THR A 90 -16.47 -1.64 16.01
C THR A 90 -15.45 -0.59 16.44
N ARG A 91 -14.90 -0.74 17.66
CA ARG A 91 -13.90 0.19 18.16
C ARG A 91 -12.57 0.09 17.37
N PHE A 92 -12.19 -1.09 16.92
CA PHE A 92 -11.01 -1.25 16.08
C PHE A 92 -11.16 -0.51 14.74
N VAL A 93 -12.31 -0.65 14.08
CA VAL A 93 -12.60 0.06 12.82
C VAL A 93 -12.55 1.58 13.00
N GLU A 94 -12.96 2.12 14.15
CA GLU A 94 -12.81 3.55 14.48
C GLU A 94 -11.35 3.98 14.64
N LEU A 95 -10.43 3.07 14.98
CA LEU A 95 -9.00 3.35 15.12
C LEU A 95 -8.26 3.29 13.78
N MET A 96 -8.71 2.48 12.81
CA MET A 96 -8.04 2.29 11.52
C MET A 96 -7.72 3.59 10.76
N PRO A 97 -8.60 4.61 10.68
CA PRO A 97 -8.28 5.85 10.00
C PRO A 97 -7.07 6.59 10.56
N TRP A 98 -6.79 6.44 11.86
CA TRP A 98 -5.68 7.11 12.52
C TRP A 98 -4.32 6.52 12.16
N CYS A 99 -4.26 5.24 11.75
CA CYS A 99 -3.02 4.62 11.29
C CYS A 99 -2.77 4.77 9.78
N LEU A 100 -3.71 5.32 9.00
CA LEU A 100 -3.58 5.38 7.55
C LEU A 100 -2.34 6.17 7.10
N MET A 101 -2.12 7.35 7.67
CA MET A 101 -0.94 8.17 7.36
C MET A 101 0.35 7.44 7.73
N LEU A 102 0.36 6.81 8.90
CA LEU A 102 1.52 6.04 9.37
C LEU A 102 1.79 4.83 8.48
N LEU A 103 0.76 4.13 8.02
CA LEU A 103 0.90 3.03 7.05
C LEU A 103 1.49 3.52 5.74
N CYS A 104 1.07 4.68 5.23
CA CYS A 104 1.67 5.28 4.04
C CYS A 104 3.16 5.58 4.26
N CYS A 105 3.51 6.20 5.39
CA CYS A 105 4.91 6.49 5.71
C CYS A 105 5.74 5.21 5.93
N PHE A 106 5.16 4.19 6.55
CA PHE A 106 5.78 2.89 6.72
C PHE A 106 6.13 2.25 5.37
N PHE A 107 5.23 2.31 4.40
CA PHE A 107 5.51 1.84 3.05
C PHE A 107 6.71 2.53 2.40
N PHE A 108 6.85 3.85 2.57
CA PHE A 108 8.01 4.60 2.06
C PHE A 108 9.29 4.31 2.82
N PHE A 109 9.20 3.98 4.11
CA PHE A 109 10.37 3.65 4.94
C PHE A 109 10.98 2.29 4.58
N PHE A 110 10.16 1.35 4.14
CA PHE A 110 10.57 -0.01 3.75
C PHE A 110 10.70 -0.17 2.23
N THR A 111 11.14 0.88 1.51
CA THR A 111 11.59 0.72 0.12
C THR A 111 12.89 -0.06 0.08
N GLY A 112 13.00 -0.99 -0.88
CA GLY A 112 14.19 -1.79 -1.09
C GLY A 112 15.37 -0.97 -1.61
N GLU A 113 16.55 -1.59 -1.64
CA GLU A 113 17.77 -1.00 -2.21
C GLU A 113 17.75 -1.08 -3.73
N ILE A 114 18.38 -0.10 -4.38
CA ILE A 114 18.54 -0.06 -5.84
C ILE A 114 19.67 -1.01 -6.22
N THR A 115 19.32 -2.15 -6.81
CA THR A 115 20.27 -3.20 -7.22
C THR A 115 20.76 -3.03 -8.67
N GLY A 116 20.16 -2.10 -9.43
CA GLY A 116 20.41 -1.92 -10.86
C GLY A 116 19.53 -2.80 -11.76
N ILE A 117 18.69 -3.65 -11.18
CA ILE A 117 17.68 -4.47 -11.88
C ILE A 117 16.33 -4.21 -11.24
N SER A 118 15.37 -3.74 -12.03
CA SER A 118 14.03 -3.45 -11.56
C SER A 118 12.97 -3.96 -12.54
N PHE A 119 11.77 -4.21 -12.01
CA PHE A 119 10.61 -4.72 -12.75
C PHE A 119 9.44 -3.80 -12.51
N ILE A 120 8.76 -3.40 -13.59
CA ILE A 120 7.55 -2.58 -13.50
C ILE A 120 6.33 -3.34 -13.99
N ASP A 121 5.24 -3.22 -13.25
CA ASP A 121 3.93 -3.75 -13.66
C ASP A 121 2.81 -2.86 -13.13
N SER A 122 1.62 -2.99 -13.73
CA SER A 122 0.42 -2.30 -13.29
C SER A 122 -0.74 -3.27 -13.06
N THR A 123 -1.46 -3.08 -11.97
CA THR A 123 -2.63 -3.90 -11.65
C THR A 123 -3.88 -3.03 -11.46
N PRO A 124 -5.04 -3.42 -12.01
CA PRO A 124 -6.28 -2.70 -11.82
C PRO A 124 -6.85 -2.92 -10.41
N ILE A 125 -7.29 -1.84 -9.78
CA ILE A 125 -8.01 -1.86 -8.51
C ILE A 125 -9.46 -1.43 -8.76
N ASN A 126 -10.37 -2.40 -8.77
CA ASN A 126 -11.79 -2.14 -8.92
C ASN A 126 -12.38 -1.58 -7.62
N VAL A 127 -13.01 -0.41 -7.68
CA VAL A 127 -13.65 0.19 -6.48
C VAL A 127 -15.08 -0.29 -6.26
N CYS A 128 -15.73 -0.80 -7.32
CA CYS A 128 -17.03 -1.42 -7.25
C CYS A 128 -17.28 -2.29 -8.48
N HIS A 129 -18.34 -3.09 -8.44
CA HIS A 129 -18.79 -3.80 -9.64
C HIS A 129 -19.26 -2.81 -10.72
N ASN A 130 -18.97 -3.09 -11.98
CA ASN A 130 -19.19 -2.18 -13.12
C ASN A 130 -20.63 -1.63 -13.17
N CYS A 131 -21.65 -2.44 -12.89
CA CYS A 131 -23.05 -2.03 -12.86
C CYS A 131 -23.36 -0.98 -11.77
N ARG A 132 -22.50 -0.80 -10.77
CA ARG A 132 -22.70 0.12 -9.64
C ARG A 132 -21.87 1.41 -9.77
N SER A 133 -21.12 1.58 -10.85
CA SER A 133 -20.21 2.71 -11.04
C SER A 133 -20.89 4.08 -10.97
N HIS A 134 -22.10 4.20 -11.52
CA HIS A 134 -22.88 5.45 -11.51
C HIS A 134 -23.43 5.80 -10.11
N ALA A 135 -23.62 4.81 -9.24
CA ALA A 135 -24.07 5.02 -7.86
C ALA A 135 -22.90 5.21 -6.88
N HIS A 136 -21.65 5.04 -7.35
CA HIS A 136 -20.47 5.13 -6.50
C HIS A 136 -20.16 6.59 -6.14
N LYS A 137 -20.08 6.89 -4.81
CA LYS A 137 -19.90 8.26 -4.31
C LYS A 137 -18.54 8.49 -3.64
N VAL A 138 -17.96 7.44 -3.04
CA VAL A 138 -16.79 7.56 -2.15
C VAL A 138 -15.59 8.18 -2.85
N PHE A 139 -15.26 7.73 -4.06
CA PHE A 139 -14.14 8.24 -4.85
C PHE A 139 -14.60 9.04 -6.07
N LYS A 140 -15.74 9.76 -5.94
CA LYS A 140 -16.28 10.59 -7.02
C LYS A 140 -15.25 11.60 -7.51
N GLY A 141 -15.00 11.64 -8.82
CA GLY A 141 -14.01 12.52 -9.44
C GLY A 141 -12.59 11.97 -9.49
N LEU A 142 -12.22 11.03 -8.61
CA LEU A 142 -10.89 10.42 -8.56
C LEU A 142 -10.79 9.16 -9.42
N VAL A 143 -11.82 8.33 -9.43
CA VAL A 143 -11.88 7.09 -10.22
C VAL A 143 -12.38 7.35 -11.63
N LYS A 144 -11.91 6.54 -12.57
CA LYS A 144 -12.31 6.57 -13.98
C LYS A 144 -12.54 5.16 -14.51
N TRP A 145 -13.19 5.07 -15.67
CA TRP A 145 -13.26 3.85 -16.44
C TRP A 145 -11.93 3.59 -17.14
N GLY A 146 -11.40 2.39 -16.99
CA GLY A 146 -10.25 1.88 -17.72
C GLY A 146 -10.57 0.58 -18.44
N LYS A 147 -9.73 0.22 -19.39
CA LYS A 147 -9.81 -1.04 -20.12
C LYS A 147 -8.46 -1.75 -20.07
N ASN A 148 -8.47 -3.02 -19.79
CA ASN A 148 -7.32 -3.91 -19.88
C ASN A 148 -7.64 -5.13 -20.76
N SER A 149 -6.76 -6.12 -20.81
CA SER A 149 -6.94 -7.35 -21.56
C SER A 149 -8.16 -8.18 -21.12
N VAL A 150 -8.58 -8.05 -19.86
CA VAL A 150 -9.73 -8.78 -19.28
C VAL A 150 -11.05 -8.05 -19.57
N GLY A 151 -11.03 -6.72 -19.75
CA GLY A 151 -12.24 -5.96 -20.04
C GLY A 151 -12.25 -4.57 -19.41
N TRP A 152 -13.45 -4.00 -19.27
CA TRP A 152 -13.67 -2.72 -18.66
C TRP A 152 -13.73 -2.83 -17.13
N HIS A 153 -13.11 -1.88 -16.44
CA HIS A 153 -13.17 -1.75 -14.98
C HIS A 153 -13.31 -0.30 -14.56
N PHE A 154 -13.97 -0.09 -13.41
CA PHE A 154 -14.14 1.24 -12.81
C PHE A 154 -13.33 1.34 -11.55
N GLY A 155 -12.30 2.21 -11.53
CA GLY A 155 -11.41 2.28 -10.38
C GLY A 155 -10.11 3.01 -10.62
N PHE A 156 -9.04 2.42 -10.09
CA PHE A 156 -7.66 2.88 -10.19
C PHE A 156 -6.78 1.84 -10.88
N LYS A 157 -5.56 2.24 -11.20
CA LYS A 157 -4.42 1.35 -11.44
C LYS A 157 -3.35 1.59 -10.39
N LEU A 158 -2.83 0.53 -9.84
CA LEU A 158 -1.65 0.54 -8.99
C LEU A 158 -0.45 0.14 -9.84
N HIS A 159 0.50 1.05 -9.98
CA HIS A 159 1.79 0.81 -10.62
C HIS A 159 2.81 0.49 -9.54
N LEU A 160 3.60 -0.54 -9.75
CA LEU A 160 4.62 -1.01 -8.81
C LEU A 160 5.95 -1.16 -9.54
N ILE A 161 7.04 -0.76 -8.89
CA ILE A 161 8.40 -1.11 -9.29
C ILE A 161 9.02 -1.87 -8.13
N ILE A 162 9.56 -3.05 -8.43
CA ILE A 162 10.29 -3.89 -7.48
C ILE A 162 11.70 -4.16 -7.99
N ASN A 163 12.64 -4.46 -7.08
CA ASN A 163 13.96 -4.93 -7.45
C ASN A 163 13.98 -6.45 -7.71
N ASP A 164 15.13 -7.01 -8.06
CA ASP A 164 15.33 -8.44 -8.30
C ASP A 164 15.22 -9.30 -7.03
N CYS A 165 15.29 -8.70 -5.85
CA CYS A 165 14.99 -9.36 -4.57
C CYS A 165 13.48 -9.40 -4.24
N GLY A 166 12.63 -8.75 -5.06
CA GLY A 166 11.19 -8.63 -4.83
C GLY A 166 10.80 -7.52 -3.86
N GLU A 167 11.72 -6.63 -3.51
CA GLU A 167 11.46 -5.49 -2.63
C GLU A 167 10.88 -4.31 -3.41
N LEU A 168 9.95 -3.59 -2.78
CA LEU A 168 9.30 -2.43 -3.39
C LEU A 168 10.26 -1.26 -3.50
N LEU A 169 10.46 -0.74 -4.73
CA LEU A 169 11.26 0.47 -4.98
C LEU A 169 10.38 1.72 -5.11
N ALA A 170 9.28 1.60 -5.85
CA ALA A 170 8.36 2.71 -6.05
C ALA A 170 6.93 2.20 -6.29
N PHE A 171 5.93 3.03 -5.95
CA PHE A 171 4.55 2.77 -6.31
C PHE A 171 3.81 4.05 -6.65
N LYS A 172 2.79 3.94 -7.49
CA LYS A 172 1.91 5.06 -7.85
C LYS A 172 0.49 4.59 -8.11
N LEU A 173 -0.47 5.30 -7.55
CA LEU A 173 -1.88 5.06 -7.81
C LEU A 173 -2.39 6.10 -8.81
N THR A 174 -3.00 5.63 -9.91
CA THR A 174 -3.59 6.50 -10.94
C THR A 174 -5.05 6.13 -11.19
N PRO A 175 -5.87 7.05 -11.72
CA PRO A 175 -7.18 6.68 -12.27
C PRO A 175 -7.02 5.61 -13.37
N ALA A 176 -8.00 4.70 -13.49
CA ALA A 176 -7.91 3.54 -14.38
C ALA A 176 -7.71 3.86 -15.87
N ASN A 177 -8.05 5.07 -16.32
CA ASN A 177 -7.87 5.52 -17.71
C ASN A 177 -6.48 6.07 -18.03
N VAL A 178 -5.58 6.15 -17.05
CA VAL A 178 -4.22 6.63 -17.29
C VAL A 178 -3.41 5.54 -18.00
N ASP A 179 -2.66 5.94 -19.02
CA ASP A 179 -1.74 5.06 -19.75
C ASP A 179 -0.60 4.61 -18.82
N ASP A 180 -0.23 3.32 -18.87
CA ASP A 180 0.76 2.71 -17.97
C ASP A 180 2.15 3.34 -18.09
N ARG A 181 2.47 3.92 -19.24
CA ARG A 181 3.74 4.61 -19.51
C ARG A 181 3.87 5.95 -18.83
N LYS A 182 2.75 6.65 -18.57
CA LYS A 182 2.77 8.03 -18.03
C LYS A 182 3.41 8.15 -16.64
N PRO A 183 3.15 7.26 -15.68
CA PRO A 183 3.74 7.38 -14.36
C PRO A 183 5.21 6.95 -14.29
N VAL A 184 5.72 6.23 -15.30
CA VAL A 184 7.04 5.60 -15.28
C VAL A 184 8.15 6.62 -15.01
N THR A 185 8.21 7.69 -15.79
CA THR A 185 9.24 8.74 -15.68
C THR A 185 9.31 9.36 -14.28
N ASP A 186 8.15 9.48 -13.62
CA ASP A 186 8.09 9.99 -12.24
C ASP A 186 8.57 8.95 -11.22
N MET A 187 8.22 7.68 -11.44
CA MET A 187 8.51 6.58 -10.50
C MET A 187 9.97 6.14 -10.54
N THR A 188 10.66 6.42 -11.65
CA THR A 188 12.04 5.99 -11.88
C THR A 188 13.07 7.10 -11.67
N LYS A 189 12.70 8.24 -11.07
CA LYS A 189 13.57 9.43 -10.94
C LYS A 189 14.91 9.14 -10.26
N ASP A 190 14.88 8.24 -9.29
CA ASP A 190 16.05 7.89 -8.47
C ASP A 190 16.61 6.51 -8.82
N LEU A 191 16.05 5.84 -9.83
CA LEU A 191 16.48 4.51 -10.26
C LEU A 191 17.58 4.60 -11.32
N ILE A 192 18.38 3.55 -11.37
CA ILE A 192 19.47 3.37 -12.37
C ILE A 192 19.51 1.91 -12.80
N GLY A 193 20.03 1.66 -14.00
CA GLY A 193 20.27 0.32 -14.52
C GLY A 193 19.17 -0.17 -15.46
N LYS A 194 18.66 -1.37 -15.29
CA LYS A 194 17.68 -1.99 -16.21
C LYS A 194 16.30 -2.05 -15.59
N LEU A 195 15.31 -1.49 -16.32
CA LEU A 195 13.90 -1.57 -15.98
C LEU A 195 13.20 -2.55 -16.93
N PHE A 196 12.72 -3.67 -16.42
CA PHE A 196 11.99 -4.67 -17.18
C PHE A 196 10.48 -4.42 -17.09
N GLY A 197 9.82 -4.30 -18.24
CA GLY A 197 8.37 -4.12 -18.33
C GLY A 197 7.74 -5.05 -19.37
N ASP A 198 6.42 -5.17 -19.31
CA ASP A 198 5.66 -5.89 -20.32
C ASP A 198 5.49 -5.10 -21.63
N ARG A 199 4.76 -5.66 -22.62
CA ARG A 199 4.51 -4.99 -23.90
C ARG A 199 3.75 -3.65 -23.79
N GLY A 200 3.03 -3.43 -22.72
CA GLY A 200 2.30 -2.19 -22.44
C GLY A 200 3.21 -0.98 -22.30
N TYR A 201 4.47 -1.20 -21.94
CA TYR A 201 5.47 -0.14 -21.76
C TYR A 201 6.30 0.19 -23.00
N VAL A 202 6.08 -0.51 -24.13
CA VAL A 202 6.80 -0.24 -25.39
C VAL A 202 6.49 1.17 -25.88
N SER A 203 7.51 2.03 -25.87
CA SER A 203 7.43 3.41 -26.37
C SER A 203 8.84 3.94 -26.64
N GLN A 204 9.09 4.35 -27.88
CA GLN A 204 10.37 4.95 -28.27
C GLN A 204 10.69 6.20 -27.42
N LYS A 205 9.68 7.06 -27.23
CA LYS A 205 9.83 8.27 -26.42
C LYS A 205 10.22 7.95 -24.96
N LEU A 206 9.55 6.96 -24.34
CA LEU A 206 9.84 6.55 -22.97
C LEU A 206 11.25 5.95 -22.87
N PHE A 207 11.64 5.13 -23.83
CA PHE A 207 12.98 4.55 -23.89
C PHE A 207 14.05 5.65 -23.93
N GLU A 208 13.92 6.62 -24.82
CA GLU A 208 14.89 7.74 -24.97
C GLU A 208 14.96 8.55 -23.68
N GLU A 209 13.82 8.87 -23.07
CA GLU A 209 13.73 9.65 -21.83
C GLU A 209 14.39 8.95 -20.64
N LEU A 210 14.25 7.64 -20.51
CA LEU A 210 14.88 6.83 -19.46
C LEU A 210 16.37 6.64 -19.73
N TYR A 211 16.75 6.39 -20.99
CA TYR A 211 18.14 6.19 -21.38
C TYR A 211 19.01 7.41 -21.10
N GLU A 212 18.50 8.63 -21.35
CA GLU A 212 19.18 9.88 -21.00
C GLU A 212 19.48 10.01 -19.50
N ARG A 213 18.74 9.30 -18.65
CA ARG A 213 18.91 9.26 -17.18
C ARG A 213 19.76 8.09 -16.68
N GLY A 214 20.28 7.27 -17.59
CA GLY A 214 21.08 6.09 -17.25
C GLY A 214 20.24 4.85 -16.89
N GLU A 215 18.98 4.80 -17.32
CA GLU A 215 18.07 3.68 -17.12
C GLU A 215 17.70 3.06 -18.47
N GLU A 216 17.92 1.76 -18.63
CA GLU A 216 17.63 1.02 -19.86
C GLU A 216 16.27 0.31 -19.74
N LEU A 217 15.27 0.75 -20.49
CA LEU A 217 13.97 0.07 -20.54
C LEU A 217 14.06 -1.19 -21.42
N VAL A 218 13.86 -2.34 -20.82
CA VAL A 218 13.84 -3.65 -21.48
C VAL A 218 12.41 -4.17 -21.53
N THR A 219 11.85 -4.27 -22.71
CA THR A 219 10.50 -4.80 -22.91
C THR A 219 10.53 -6.07 -23.74
N LYS A 220 9.65 -7.02 -23.42
CA LYS A 220 9.53 -8.26 -24.17
C LYS A 220 8.89 -7.97 -25.53
N SER A 221 9.62 -8.22 -26.62
CA SER A 221 9.16 -8.16 -28.00
C SER A 221 8.10 -9.21 -28.30
#